data_0e4c1ff93ca47ffd65dcfb348133f1a7
#
_entry.id   0e4c1ff93ca47ffd65dcfb348133f1a7
#
_cell.length_a   1.000
_cell.length_b   1.000
_cell.length_c   1.000
_cell.angle_alpha   90.00
_cell.angle_beta   90.00
_cell.angle_gamma   90.00
#
_symmetry.space_group_name_H-M   'P 1'
#
loop_
_entity.id
_entity.type
_entity.pdbx_description
1 polymer ?
#
loop_
_entity_poly.entity_id
_entity_poly.type
_entity_poly.pdbx_seq_one_letter_code
_entity_poly.pdbx_strand_id
1 'polypeptide(L)'
;MSNQVIIASFFILFLLLFAGVGIYSATQKQSNTGDYLLANRSVNPWLTGLSAFATAHSGGMFISTIGWTYQVGISSVWLLVGWFLGDYIAWFFVHKPLREVSEETNTETIGALLNHNIKGNQSISIISAIITILFLGAYAAAQLIAGGKALHAVFGWNYALGIIVGAVIVVLYCFSGGIRASIWTDAVQSVVMMFSMLMLLIIAIVTCGGLGEMWTTLAQIDPTLVNPIPANLQFGFGLFLLSWLVAGFGVVGQPHIMVRAMVLDSPKNMALTRNIYAILYVIFSAAAIGVALAARVLIPDLMNNGDPELALPQMAIQLLPAAWVGVILAGLFSAVVSTADSQILSCSAALSQDIFPQTAHSYKLAKFATLTVTIIVLAIALTSNKNMFALGVFAWSALGSGLGPILVLRVWKCPISPVVGVTMMIGGIVIAAVWNAVLGLSGSIYEVLPGMIAGFLIYGCSLLFREKEKA
;
A
#
# COMPACT_ATOMS: atom_id res chain seq x y z
N MET A 1 -3.27 -5.29 37.63
CA MET A 1 -3.51 -4.38 36.48
C MET A 1 -4.65 -4.96 35.64
N SER A 2 -5.56 -4.14 35.15
CA SER A 2 -6.59 -4.63 34.23
C SER A 2 -5.95 -5.09 32.91
N ASN A 3 -6.58 -6.04 32.20
CA ASN A 3 -6.08 -6.51 30.90
C ASN A 3 -5.87 -5.35 29.91
N GLN A 4 -6.77 -4.37 29.90
CA GLN A 4 -6.66 -3.19 29.04
C GLN A 4 -5.39 -2.36 29.32
N VAL A 5 -4.99 -2.21 30.59
CA VAL A 5 -3.75 -1.51 30.96
C VAL A 5 -2.52 -2.29 30.49
N ILE A 6 -2.53 -3.62 30.59
CA ILE A 6 -1.42 -4.46 30.10
C ILE A 6 -1.31 -4.34 28.57
N ILE A 7 -2.43 -4.47 27.83
CA ILE A 7 -2.47 -4.31 26.36
C ILE A 7 -1.91 -2.95 25.97
N ALA A 8 -2.42 -1.88 26.58
CA ALA A 8 -1.97 -0.52 26.31
C ALA A 8 -0.47 -0.32 26.60
N SER A 9 0.03 -0.89 27.70
CA SER A 9 1.45 -0.77 28.07
C SER A 9 2.36 -1.40 27.01
N PHE A 10 2.06 -2.61 26.53
CA PHE A 10 2.83 -3.26 25.49
C PHE A 10 2.71 -2.53 24.15
N PHE A 11 1.52 -2.11 23.78
CA PHE A 11 1.30 -1.31 22.57
C PHE A 11 2.13 -0.02 22.60
N ILE A 12 2.05 0.75 23.69
CA ILE A 12 2.83 2.00 23.86
C ILE A 12 4.34 1.73 23.84
N LEU A 13 4.80 0.63 24.43
CA LEU A 13 6.22 0.24 24.39
C LEU A 13 6.73 0.12 22.95
N PHE A 14 5.96 -0.55 22.06
CA PHE A 14 6.33 -0.64 20.65
C PHE A 14 6.25 0.70 19.94
N LEU A 15 5.26 1.54 20.23
CA LEU A 15 5.19 2.90 19.67
C LEU A 15 6.41 3.74 20.07
N LEU A 16 6.86 3.63 21.32
CA LEU A 16 8.08 4.30 21.81
C LEU A 16 9.34 3.75 21.13
N LEU A 17 9.41 2.44 20.88
CA LEU A 17 10.48 1.83 20.10
C LEU A 17 10.54 2.43 18.67
N PHE A 18 9.40 2.51 17.98
CA PHE A 18 9.34 3.09 16.64
C PHE A 18 9.71 4.58 16.65
N ALA A 19 9.18 5.33 17.60
CA ALA A 19 9.55 6.73 17.77
C ALA A 19 11.05 6.90 18.04
N GLY A 20 11.64 6.05 18.89
CA GLY A 20 13.07 6.03 19.17
C GLY A 20 13.93 5.78 17.93
N VAL A 21 13.54 4.81 17.10
CA VAL A 21 14.20 4.52 15.81
C VAL A 21 14.07 5.70 14.85
N GLY A 22 12.88 6.31 14.74
CA GLY A 22 12.66 7.49 13.92
C GLY A 22 13.51 8.69 14.34
N ILE A 23 13.59 8.96 15.65
CA ILE A 23 14.43 10.03 16.21
C ILE A 23 15.91 9.73 15.95
N TYR A 24 16.36 8.50 16.18
CA TYR A 24 17.74 8.10 15.91
C TYR A 24 18.11 8.29 14.43
N SER A 25 17.26 7.86 13.51
CA SER A 25 17.50 8.05 12.07
C SER A 25 17.54 9.53 11.68
N ALA A 26 16.72 10.37 12.33
CA ALA A 26 16.70 11.80 12.11
C ALA A 26 17.98 12.51 12.57
N THR A 27 18.82 11.93 13.43
CA THR A 27 20.15 12.48 13.79
C THR A 27 21.12 12.43 12.62
N GLN A 28 20.90 11.51 11.65
CA GLN A 28 21.75 11.34 10.47
C GLN A 28 21.24 12.09 9.25
N LYS A 29 20.15 12.86 9.37
CA LYS A 29 19.56 13.63 8.27
C LYS A 29 20.44 14.79 7.84
N GLN A 30 20.39 15.10 6.53
CA GLN A 30 20.86 16.34 5.96
C GLN A 30 19.67 17.28 5.73
N SER A 31 19.88 18.60 5.95
CA SER A 31 18.80 19.60 5.81
C SER A 31 18.61 20.04 4.35
N ASN A 32 18.40 19.10 3.44
CA ASN A 32 18.11 19.33 2.03
C ASN A 32 16.94 18.48 1.57
N THR A 33 16.34 18.82 0.41
CA THR A 33 15.18 18.13 -0.16
C THR A 33 15.52 16.72 -0.61
N GLY A 34 16.69 16.49 -1.20
CA GLY A 34 17.16 15.17 -1.65
C GLY A 34 17.26 14.16 -0.51
N ASP A 35 17.71 14.58 0.68
CA ASP A 35 17.70 13.71 1.85
C ASP A 35 16.29 13.49 2.38
N TYR A 36 15.47 14.54 2.45
CA TYR A 36 14.12 14.47 2.98
C TYR A 36 13.21 13.60 2.14
N LEU A 37 13.34 13.64 0.80
CA LEU A 37 12.47 12.94 -0.15
C LEU A 37 13.04 11.60 -0.64
N LEU A 38 14.37 11.47 -0.74
CA LEU A 38 15.06 10.29 -1.30
C LEU A 38 16.22 9.75 -0.45
N ALA A 39 16.41 10.23 0.80
CA ALA A 39 17.54 9.84 1.65
C ALA A 39 18.90 9.93 0.90
N ASN A 40 19.05 10.88 -0.03
CA ASN A 40 20.19 11.04 -0.92
C ASN A 40 20.58 9.76 -1.69
N ARG A 41 19.63 8.88 -1.98
CA ARG A 41 19.83 7.57 -2.65
C ARG A 41 20.92 6.73 -1.97
N SER A 42 20.91 6.65 -0.66
CA SER A 42 21.98 6.01 0.14
C SER A 42 21.48 4.85 1.02
N VAL A 43 20.26 4.37 0.78
CA VAL A 43 19.65 3.32 1.60
C VAL A 43 20.12 1.96 1.13
N ASN A 44 20.63 1.14 2.08
CA ASN A 44 21.07 -0.20 1.77
C ASN A 44 19.92 -1.15 1.38
N PRO A 45 20.18 -2.27 0.67
CA PRO A 45 19.15 -3.16 0.13
C PRO A 45 18.29 -3.83 1.20
N TRP A 46 18.83 -4.12 2.40
CA TRP A 46 18.06 -4.72 3.49
C TRP A 46 17.00 -3.77 4.02
N LEU A 47 17.38 -2.54 4.35
CA LEU A 47 16.42 -1.52 4.81
C LEU A 47 15.39 -1.20 3.73
N THR A 48 15.83 -1.11 2.47
CA THR A 48 14.91 -0.86 1.33
C THR A 48 13.92 -2.00 1.14
N GLY A 49 14.37 -3.26 1.22
CA GLY A 49 13.49 -4.44 1.07
C GLY A 49 12.49 -4.58 2.21
N LEU A 50 12.92 -4.38 3.46
CA LEU A 50 12.06 -4.40 4.64
C LEU A 50 11.03 -3.25 4.60
N SER A 51 11.46 -2.04 4.22
CA SER A 51 10.57 -0.89 4.08
C SER A 51 9.58 -1.07 2.93
N ALA A 52 10.02 -1.57 1.77
CA ALA A 52 9.13 -1.88 0.66
C ALA A 52 8.05 -2.90 1.07
N PHE A 53 8.44 -3.94 1.83
CA PHE A 53 7.50 -4.91 2.38
C PHE A 53 6.50 -4.25 3.34
N ALA A 54 6.95 -3.47 4.32
CA ALA A 54 6.06 -2.82 5.29
C ALA A 54 5.10 -1.83 4.61
N THR A 55 5.60 -1.07 3.61
CA THR A 55 4.79 -0.11 2.85
C THR A 55 3.73 -0.78 1.96
N ALA A 56 4.06 -1.92 1.35
CA ALA A 56 3.13 -2.66 0.48
C ALA A 56 2.08 -3.44 1.29
N HIS A 57 2.44 -3.93 2.49
CA HIS A 57 1.53 -4.69 3.36
C HIS A 57 0.85 -3.76 4.38
N SER A 58 -0.09 -2.99 3.87
CA SER A 58 -0.84 -1.98 4.61
C SER A 58 -1.81 -2.55 5.66
N GLY A 59 -2.48 -1.67 6.39
CA GLY A 59 -3.64 -2.04 7.19
C GLY A 59 -4.71 -2.83 6.43
N GLY A 60 -4.75 -2.68 5.09
CA GLY A 60 -5.58 -3.50 4.21
C GLY A 60 -5.26 -5.00 4.30
N MET A 61 -3.97 -5.39 4.39
CA MET A 61 -3.59 -6.79 4.55
C MET A 61 -4.04 -7.35 5.91
N PHE A 62 -3.85 -6.59 6.99
CA PHE A 62 -4.24 -7.03 8.33
C PHE A 62 -5.74 -7.03 8.59
N ILE A 63 -6.50 -6.25 7.86
CA ILE A 63 -7.93 -6.06 8.11
C ILE A 63 -8.75 -6.58 6.94
N SER A 64 -8.63 -5.94 5.76
CA SER A 64 -9.54 -6.22 4.66
C SER A 64 -9.27 -7.54 3.97
N THR A 65 -7.99 -7.92 3.76
CA THR A 65 -7.66 -9.21 3.13
C THR A 65 -8.00 -10.39 4.04
N ILE A 66 -7.77 -10.26 5.35
CA ILE A 66 -8.16 -11.27 6.33
C ILE A 66 -9.68 -11.37 6.39
N GLY A 67 -10.39 -10.24 6.44
CA GLY A 67 -11.85 -10.21 6.42
C GLY A 67 -12.45 -10.81 5.15
N TRP A 68 -11.84 -10.55 3.99
CA TRP A 68 -12.24 -11.16 2.73
C TRP A 68 -12.00 -12.68 2.73
N THR A 69 -10.80 -13.13 3.12
CA THR A 69 -10.48 -14.57 3.21
C THR A 69 -11.38 -15.29 4.20
N TYR A 70 -11.72 -14.65 5.32
CA TYR A 70 -12.69 -15.17 6.28
C TYR A 70 -14.06 -15.46 5.64
N GLN A 71 -14.49 -14.63 4.67
CA GLN A 71 -15.78 -14.79 3.99
C GLN A 71 -15.74 -15.84 2.88
N VAL A 72 -14.72 -15.81 2.02
CA VAL A 72 -14.69 -16.63 0.78
C VAL A 72 -13.80 -17.87 0.88
N GLY A 73 -13.10 -18.06 2.00
CA GLY A 73 -12.24 -19.22 2.22
C GLY A 73 -10.94 -19.19 1.40
N ILE A 74 -10.43 -20.39 1.08
CA ILE A 74 -9.11 -20.58 0.43
C ILE A 74 -9.06 -20.00 -0.98
N SER A 75 -10.18 -19.80 -1.64
CA SER A 75 -10.22 -19.22 -3.00
C SER A 75 -9.61 -17.82 -3.08
N SER A 76 -9.53 -17.08 -1.95
CA SER A 76 -8.84 -15.80 -1.84
C SER A 76 -7.35 -15.86 -2.17
N VAL A 77 -6.74 -17.06 -2.11
CA VAL A 77 -5.31 -17.26 -2.44
C VAL A 77 -4.96 -16.72 -3.83
N TRP A 78 -5.88 -16.83 -4.79
CA TRP A 78 -5.61 -16.39 -6.17
C TRP A 78 -5.54 -14.88 -6.33
N LEU A 79 -6.25 -14.13 -5.49
CA LEU A 79 -6.06 -12.68 -5.39
C LEU A 79 -4.62 -12.36 -5.00
N LEU A 80 -4.12 -12.99 -3.92
CA LEU A 80 -2.76 -12.73 -3.43
C LEU A 80 -1.67 -13.25 -4.37
N VAL A 81 -1.89 -14.42 -5.00
CA VAL A 81 -0.96 -14.98 -6.01
C VAL A 81 -0.89 -14.08 -7.24
N GLY A 82 -2.05 -13.67 -7.77
CA GLY A 82 -2.09 -12.77 -8.92
C GLY A 82 -1.41 -11.43 -8.60
N TRP A 83 -1.75 -10.84 -7.46
CA TRP A 83 -1.15 -9.59 -7.00
C TRP A 83 0.37 -9.69 -6.84
N PHE A 84 0.85 -10.73 -6.15
CA PHE A 84 2.29 -10.96 -5.98
C PHE A 84 3.02 -11.13 -7.31
N LEU A 85 2.47 -11.92 -8.23
CA LEU A 85 3.11 -12.14 -9.53
C LEU A 85 3.20 -10.87 -10.35
N GLY A 86 2.15 -10.05 -10.34
CA GLY A 86 2.15 -8.77 -11.05
C GLY A 86 3.16 -7.78 -10.48
N ASP A 87 3.20 -7.64 -9.15
CA ASP A 87 4.18 -6.81 -8.45
C ASP A 87 5.61 -7.34 -8.69
N TYR A 88 5.82 -8.65 -8.61
CA TYR A 88 7.14 -9.26 -8.86
C TYR A 88 7.64 -9.02 -10.29
N ILE A 89 6.73 -9.02 -11.28
CA ILE A 89 7.03 -8.60 -12.65
C ILE A 89 7.50 -7.14 -12.69
N ALA A 90 6.83 -6.24 -11.95
CA ALA A 90 7.24 -4.84 -11.87
C ALA A 90 8.66 -4.66 -11.31
N TRP A 91 9.07 -5.48 -10.34
CA TRP A 91 10.44 -5.47 -9.81
C TRP A 91 11.50 -5.77 -10.87
N PHE A 92 11.20 -6.64 -11.85
CA PHE A 92 12.14 -6.94 -12.94
C PHE A 92 12.19 -5.84 -14.01
N PHE A 93 11.01 -5.34 -14.41
CA PHE A 93 10.91 -4.53 -15.63
C PHE A 93 10.81 -3.03 -15.35
N VAL A 94 10.48 -2.61 -14.12
CA VAL A 94 10.22 -1.20 -13.81
C VAL A 94 11.12 -0.65 -12.70
N HIS A 95 11.28 -1.35 -11.58
CA HIS A 95 11.98 -0.79 -10.41
C HIS A 95 13.46 -0.46 -10.70
N LYS A 96 14.20 -1.36 -11.37
CA LYS A 96 15.60 -1.11 -11.72
C LYS A 96 15.74 0.03 -12.73
N PRO A 97 15.05 0.03 -13.90
CA PRO A 97 15.07 1.17 -14.81
C PRO A 97 14.63 2.49 -14.15
N LEU A 98 13.62 2.44 -13.25
CA LEU A 98 13.19 3.61 -12.49
C LEU A 98 14.32 4.20 -11.66
N ARG A 99 15.06 3.36 -10.93
CA ARG A 99 16.20 3.79 -10.12
C ARG A 99 17.29 4.44 -11.00
N GLU A 100 17.62 3.80 -12.13
CA GLU A 100 18.61 4.30 -13.08
C GLU A 100 18.18 5.64 -13.69
N VAL A 101 16.97 5.72 -14.23
CA VAL A 101 16.46 6.95 -14.88
C VAL A 101 16.32 8.08 -13.86
N SER A 102 15.85 7.82 -12.64
CA SER A 102 15.71 8.86 -11.62
C SER A 102 17.04 9.46 -11.19
N GLU A 103 18.14 8.66 -11.22
CA GLU A 103 19.49 9.14 -10.95
C GLU A 103 20.05 9.93 -12.12
N GLU A 104 19.96 9.39 -13.36
CA GLU A 104 20.39 10.08 -14.58
C GLU A 104 19.75 11.45 -14.76
N THR A 105 18.47 11.57 -14.38
CA THR A 105 17.68 12.78 -14.56
C THR A 105 17.68 13.70 -13.33
N ASN A 106 18.27 13.24 -12.22
CA ASN A 106 18.27 13.89 -10.91
C ASN A 106 16.87 14.30 -10.43
N THR A 107 15.85 13.46 -10.70
CA THR A 107 14.46 13.75 -10.30
C THR A 107 14.18 13.18 -8.91
N GLU A 108 13.47 13.94 -8.07
CA GLU A 108 13.16 13.60 -6.68
C GLU A 108 11.73 13.06 -6.52
N THR A 109 10.86 13.23 -7.53
CA THR A 109 9.45 12.79 -7.49
C THR A 109 9.09 12.00 -8.75
N ILE A 110 8.02 11.21 -8.65
CA ILE A 110 7.47 10.50 -9.82
C ILE A 110 6.94 11.52 -10.85
N GLY A 111 6.26 12.60 -10.40
CA GLY A 111 5.74 13.65 -11.30
C GLY A 111 6.84 14.35 -12.11
N ALA A 112 7.95 14.70 -11.46
CA ALA A 112 9.11 15.28 -12.13
C ALA A 112 9.73 14.32 -13.15
N LEU A 113 9.82 13.01 -12.80
CA LEU A 113 10.34 11.97 -13.70
C LEU A 113 9.42 11.78 -14.91
N LEU A 114 8.10 11.76 -14.72
CA LEU A 114 7.14 11.65 -15.82
C LEU A 114 7.22 12.83 -16.78
N ASN A 115 7.52 14.03 -16.28
CA ASN A 115 7.65 15.26 -17.08
C ASN A 115 9.07 15.50 -17.64
N HIS A 116 10.04 14.66 -17.31
CA HIS A 116 11.43 14.82 -17.75
C HIS A 116 11.54 14.91 -19.28
N ASN A 117 12.43 15.76 -19.79
CA ASN A 117 12.64 16.07 -21.21
C ASN A 117 11.48 16.80 -21.93
N ILE A 118 10.47 17.30 -21.20
CA ILE A 118 9.41 18.13 -21.77
C ILE A 118 9.69 19.58 -21.43
N LYS A 119 10.33 20.31 -22.33
CA LYS A 119 10.66 21.72 -22.13
C LYS A 119 9.41 22.62 -22.22
N GLY A 120 9.27 23.54 -21.29
CA GLY A 120 8.24 24.59 -21.30
C GLY A 120 6.80 24.13 -21.01
N ASN A 121 6.60 22.86 -20.67
CA ASN A 121 5.27 22.33 -20.34
C ASN A 121 5.35 21.45 -19.08
N GLN A 122 4.58 21.79 -18.05
CA GLN A 122 4.52 21.07 -16.78
C GLN A 122 3.21 20.29 -16.58
N SER A 123 2.38 20.16 -17.63
CA SER A 123 1.06 19.56 -17.49
C SER A 123 1.09 18.11 -16.95
N ILE A 124 2.06 17.31 -17.38
CA ILE A 124 2.19 15.93 -16.90
C ILE A 124 2.54 15.92 -15.39
N SER A 125 3.50 16.75 -14.97
CA SER A 125 3.89 16.85 -13.55
C SER A 125 2.71 17.30 -12.67
N ILE A 126 2.03 18.37 -13.09
CA ILE A 126 0.90 18.93 -12.33
C ILE A 126 -0.27 17.94 -12.27
N ILE A 127 -0.65 17.33 -13.39
CA ILE A 127 -1.76 16.35 -13.41
C ILE A 127 -1.40 15.11 -12.59
N SER A 128 -0.17 14.59 -12.72
CA SER A 128 0.27 13.46 -11.89
C SER A 128 0.28 13.79 -10.40
N ALA A 129 0.65 15.03 -10.02
CA ALA A 129 0.61 15.50 -8.65
C ALA A 129 -0.84 15.59 -8.11
N ILE A 130 -1.76 16.11 -8.91
CA ILE A 130 -3.19 16.17 -8.55
C ILE A 130 -3.74 14.75 -8.35
N ILE A 131 -3.46 13.83 -9.27
CA ILE A 131 -3.86 12.42 -9.18
C ILE A 131 -3.28 11.79 -7.90
N THR A 132 -2.00 12.00 -7.64
CA THR A 132 -1.32 11.50 -6.43
C THR A 132 -1.99 12.03 -5.17
N ILE A 133 -2.18 13.33 -5.04
CA ILE A 133 -2.76 13.95 -3.83
C ILE A 133 -4.19 13.48 -3.61
N LEU A 134 -5.01 13.39 -4.66
CA LEU A 134 -6.40 12.97 -4.53
C LEU A 134 -6.52 11.49 -4.13
N PHE A 135 -5.94 10.61 -4.91
CA PHE A 135 -6.15 9.17 -4.71
C PHE A 135 -5.24 8.59 -3.64
N LEU A 136 -3.97 8.98 -3.60
CA LEU A 136 -3.08 8.50 -2.56
C LEU A 136 -3.41 9.13 -1.20
N GLY A 137 -3.89 10.39 -1.16
CA GLY A 137 -4.42 11.02 0.04
C GLY A 137 -5.67 10.33 0.57
N ALA A 138 -6.59 9.93 -0.31
CA ALA A 138 -7.75 9.12 0.06
C ALA A 138 -7.33 7.74 0.59
N TYR A 139 -6.32 7.12 -0.01
CA TYR A 139 -5.77 5.85 0.45
C TYR A 139 -5.08 6.00 1.82
N ALA A 140 -4.36 7.10 2.07
CA ALA A 140 -3.79 7.40 3.39
C ALA A 140 -4.89 7.58 4.46
N ALA A 141 -6.02 8.20 4.11
CA ALA A 141 -7.16 8.29 5.00
C ALA A 141 -7.74 6.91 5.35
N ALA A 142 -7.80 5.98 4.38
CA ALA A 142 -8.19 4.60 4.63
C ALA A 142 -7.27 3.89 5.64
N GLN A 143 -5.95 4.16 5.62
CA GLN A 143 -5.04 3.63 6.64
C GLN A 143 -5.37 4.16 8.03
N LEU A 144 -5.61 5.47 8.17
CA LEU A 144 -6.00 6.04 9.47
C LEU A 144 -7.31 5.45 9.99
N ILE A 145 -8.29 5.18 9.12
CA ILE A 145 -9.55 4.51 9.47
C ILE A 145 -9.26 3.09 9.99
N ALA A 146 -8.34 2.34 9.34
CA ALA A 146 -7.93 1.01 9.79
C ALA A 146 -7.34 1.03 11.21
N GLY A 147 -6.45 1.98 11.49
CA GLY A 147 -5.92 2.20 12.83
C GLY A 147 -7.01 2.53 13.85
N GLY A 148 -7.97 3.36 13.47
CA GLY A 148 -9.15 3.68 14.28
C GLY A 148 -10.01 2.46 14.60
N LYS A 149 -10.28 1.59 13.60
CA LYS A 149 -10.99 0.31 13.80
C LYS A 149 -10.26 -0.61 14.78
N ALA A 150 -8.93 -0.72 14.66
CA ALA A 150 -8.13 -1.56 15.53
C ALA A 150 -8.18 -1.11 17.00
N LEU A 151 -8.01 0.18 17.25
CA LEU A 151 -8.08 0.74 18.61
C LEU A 151 -9.50 0.64 19.19
N HIS A 152 -10.53 0.84 18.36
CA HIS A 152 -11.91 0.63 18.78
C HIS A 152 -12.17 -0.84 19.19
N ALA A 153 -11.72 -1.81 18.38
CA ALA A 153 -11.92 -3.23 18.65
C ALA A 153 -11.28 -3.66 19.98
N VAL A 154 -10.10 -3.14 20.29
CA VAL A 154 -9.31 -3.56 21.47
C VAL A 154 -9.70 -2.77 22.73
N PHE A 155 -9.92 -1.46 22.63
CA PHE A 155 -10.12 -0.57 23.78
C PHE A 155 -11.56 -0.04 23.91
N GLY A 156 -12.42 -0.27 22.92
CA GLY A 156 -13.75 0.33 22.88
C GLY A 156 -13.75 1.86 22.66
N TRP A 157 -12.62 2.43 22.23
CA TRP A 157 -12.49 3.88 22.01
C TRP A 157 -13.37 4.35 20.85
N ASN A 158 -13.75 5.64 20.89
CA ASN A 158 -14.40 6.26 19.73
C ASN A 158 -13.43 6.19 18.52
N TYR A 159 -13.97 5.84 17.34
CA TYR A 159 -13.19 5.75 16.10
C TYR A 159 -12.39 7.02 15.81
N ALA A 160 -12.98 8.21 16.03
CA ALA A 160 -12.30 9.48 15.79
C ALA A 160 -11.04 9.63 16.64
N LEU A 161 -11.04 9.16 17.89
CA LEU A 161 -9.86 9.21 18.76
C LEU A 161 -8.74 8.32 18.19
N GLY A 162 -9.07 7.12 17.72
CA GLY A 162 -8.10 6.21 17.10
C GLY A 162 -7.49 6.78 15.83
N ILE A 163 -8.31 7.40 14.98
CA ILE A 163 -7.87 8.10 13.76
C ILE A 163 -6.90 9.24 14.08
N ILE A 164 -7.23 10.07 15.09
CA ILE A 164 -6.39 11.19 15.52
C ILE A 164 -5.06 10.69 16.08
N VAL A 165 -5.06 9.66 16.91
CA VAL A 165 -3.84 9.04 17.44
C VAL A 165 -2.95 8.55 16.31
N GLY A 166 -3.50 7.85 15.31
CA GLY A 166 -2.77 7.43 14.11
C GLY A 166 -2.15 8.60 13.36
N ALA A 167 -2.92 9.66 13.10
CA ALA A 167 -2.43 10.84 12.40
C ALA A 167 -1.29 11.56 13.16
N VAL A 168 -1.39 11.70 14.48
CA VAL A 168 -0.33 12.28 15.31
C VAL A 168 0.95 11.48 15.22
N ILE A 169 0.87 10.14 15.29
CA ILE A 169 2.02 9.26 15.18
C ILE A 169 2.71 9.42 13.82
N VAL A 170 1.92 9.42 12.72
CA VAL A 170 2.43 9.62 11.36
C VAL A 170 3.14 10.97 11.21
N VAL A 171 2.56 12.06 11.74
CA VAL A 171 3.20 13.39 11.70
C VAL A 171 4.55 13.37 12.41
N LEU A 172 4.63 12.75 13.59
CA LEU A 172 5.88 12.70 14.35
C LEU A 172 7.02 12.05 13.54
N TYR A 173 6.75 10.99 12.77
CA TYR A 173 7.75 10.33 11.92
C TYR A 173 8.10 11.17 10.68
N CYS A 174 7.08 11.51 9.87
CA CYS A 174 7.28 12.24 8.62
C CYS A 174 7.97 13.58 8.81
N PHE A 175 7.53 14.35 9.82
CA PHE A 175 8.03 15.69 10.04
C PHE A 175 9.47 15.71 10.58
N SER A 176 9.89 14.69 11.34
CA SER A 176 11.22 14.66 11.98
C SER A 176 12.35 14.34 11.00
N GLY A 177 12.19 13.33 10.15
CA GLY A 177 13.29 12.81 9.33
C GLY A 177 12.95 12.49 7.87
N GLY A 178 11.72 12.77 7.38
CA GLY A 178 11.30 12.47 6.01
C GLY A 178 11.39 10.98 5.67
N ILE A 179 11.74 10.68 4.41
CA ILE A 179 11.80 9.30 3.91
C ILE A 179 12.83 8.43 4.65
N ARG A 180 13.93 9.02 5.15
CA ARG A 180 14.94 8.29 5.91
C ARG A 180 14.36 7.73 7.21
N ALA A 181 13.61 8.54 7.97
CA ALA A 181 12.95 8.10 9.19
C ALA A 181 11.86 7.06 8.89
N SER A 182 11.05 7.27 7.85
CA SER A 182 10.06 6.31 7.38
C SER A 182 10.72 4.93 7.12
N ILE A 183 11.77 4.86 6.30
CA ILE A 183 12.43 3.60 5.95
C ILE A 183 13.02 2.87 7.18
N TRP A 184 13.62 3.58 8.12
CA TRP A 184 14.20 2.98 9.32
C TRP A 184 13.11 2.45 10.26
N THR A 185 12.03 3.20 10.44
CA THR A 185 10.88 2.75 11.23
C THR A 185 10.17 1.58 10.56
N ASP A 186 9.97 1.63 9.23
CA ASP A 186 9.38 0.54 8.45
C ASP A 186 10.15 -0.78 8.62
N ALA A 187 11.49 -0.71 8.64
CA ALA A 187 12.31 -1.91 8.79
C ALA A 187 12.08 -2.60 10.15
N VAL A 188 11.93 -1.84 11.24
CA VAL A 188 11.59 -2.40 12.55
C VAL A 188 10.13 -2.86 12.59
N GLN A 189 9.24 -2.07 12.01
CA GLN A 189 7.82 -2.38 11.92
C GLN A 189 7.56 -3.67 11.13
N SER A 190 8.30 -3.91 10.04
CA SER A 190 8.19 -5.14 9.24
C SER A 190 8.50 -6.39 10.06
N VAL A 191 9.47 -6.32 10.97
CA VAL A 191 9.81 -7.43 11.88
C VAL A 191 8.65 -7.67 12.87
N VAL A 192 8.09 -6.61 13.43
CA VAL A 192 6.96 -6.71 14.37
C VAL A 192 5.72 -7.25 13.67
N MET A 193 5.43 -6.79 12.44
CA MET A 193 4.34 -7.29 11.60
C MET A 193 4.47 -8.78 11.35
N MET A 194 5.65 -9.23 10.90
CA MET A 194 5.93 -10.64 10.60
C MET A 194 5.80 -11.52 11.84
N PHE A 195 6.42 -11.09 12.95
CA PHE A 195 6.35 -11.81 14.21
C PHE A 195 4.91 -11.94 14.72
N SER A 196 4.16 -10.84 14.72
CA SER A 196 2.76 -10.80 15.13
C SER A 196 1.88 -11.77 14.32
N MET A 197 2.04 -11.75 13.00
CA MET A 197 1.24 -12.58 12.10
C MET A 197 1.57 -14.08 12.27
N LEU A 198 2.86 -14.44 12.32
CA LEU A 198 3.29 -15.83 12.48
C LEU A 198 2.93 -16.38 13.86
N MET A 199 3.09 -15.60 14.92
CA MET A 199 2.70 -15.99 16.26
C MET A 199 1.21 -16.29 16.35
N LEU A 200 0.37 -15.39 15.82
CA LEU A 200 -1.08 -15.59 15.82
C LEU A 200 -1.48 -16.80 14.98
N LEU A 201 -0.86 -17.02 13.82
CA LEU A 201 -1.08 -18.20 12.97
C LEU A 201 -0.81 -19.49 13.74
N ILE A 202 0.36 -19.60 14.38
CA ILE A 202 0.75 -20.84 15.11
C ILE A 202 -0.26 -21.14 16.21
N ILE A 203 -0.62 -20.14 17.02
CA ILE A 203 -1.56 -20.33 18.13
C ILE A 203 -2.95 -20.68 17.60
N ALA A 204 -3.43 -20.02 16.56
CA ALA A 204 -4.72 -20.29 15.97
C ALA A 204 -4.83 -21.71 15.39
N ILE A 205 -3.79 -22.17 14.66
CA ILE A 205 -3.75 -23.54 14.13
C ILE A 205 -3.78 -24.59 15.27
N VAL A 206 -2.96 -24.36 16.31
CA VAL A 206 -2.95 -25.28 17.49
C VAL A 206 -4.31 -25.29 18.16
N THR A 207 -4.97 -24.14 18.32
CA THR A 207 -6.31 -24.06 18.93
C THR A 207 -7.39 -24.71 18.06
N CYS A 208 -7.22 -24.72 16.73
CA CYS A 208 -8.12 -25.47 15.82
C CYS A 208 -7.90 -27.01 15.87
N GLY A 209 -6.95 -27.53 16.67
CA GLY A 209 -6.60 -28.96 16.66
C GLY A 209 -5.62 -29.36 15.55
N GLY A 210 -4.97 -28.41 14.92
CA GLY A 210 -4.04 -28.59 13.79
C GLY A 210 -4.66 -28.29 12.44
N LEU A 211 -3.81 -28.30 11.40
CA LEU A 211 -4.24 -27.97 10.02
C LEU A 211 -5.32 -28.92 9.48
N GLY A 212 -5.23 -30.21 9.79
CA GLY A 212 -6.19 -31.22 9.32
C GLY A 212 -7.59 -30.98 9.90
N GLU A 213 -7.69 -30.78 11.22
CA GLU A 213 -8.95 -30.52 11.91
C GLU A 213 -9.56 -29.17 11.45
N MET A 214 -8.74 -28.14 11.35
CA MET A 214 -9.16 -26.84 10.82
C MET A 214 -9.79 -26.98 9.43
N TRP A 215 -9.16 -27.76 8.53
CA TRP A 215 -9.64 -27.96 7.18
C TRP A 215 -10.97 -28.73 7.14
N THR A 216 -11.06 -29.77 7.96
CA THR A 216 -12.30 -30.60 8.08
C THR A 216 -13.45 -29.75 8.63
N THR A 217 -13.20 -28.95 9.65
CA THR A 217 -14.20 -28.06 10.25
C THR A 217 -14.67 -26.98 9.26
N LEU A 218 -13.74 -26.38 8.48
CA LEU A 218 -14.11 -25.44 7.42
C LEU A 218 -15.04 -26.09 6.38
N ALA A 219 -14.74 -27.32 5.95
CA ALA A 219 -15.57 -28.03 5.00
C ALA A 219 -16.97 -28.37 5.56
N GLN A 220 -17.09 -28.57 6.88
CA GLN A 220 -18.36 -28.78 7.57
C GLN A 220 -19.17 -27.48 7.73
N ILE A 221 -18.50 -26.34 7.96
CA ILE A 221 -19.16 -25.03 8.03
C ILE A 221 -19.75 -24.67 6.68
N ASP A 222 -18.96 -24.73 5.62
CA ASP A 222 -19.36 -24.49 4.24
C ASP A 222 -18.33 -25.12 3.29
N PRO A 223 -18.72 -26.12 2.46
CA PRO A 223 -17.82 -26.74 1.49
C PRO A 223 -17.16 -25.77 0.51
N THR A 224 -17.73 -24.60 0.28
CA THR A 224 -17.14 -23.57 -0.60
C THR A 224 -15.88 -22.95 0.00
N LEU A 225 -15.72 -22.91 1.32
CA LEU A 225 -14.54 -22.35 2.02
C LEU A 225 -13.25 -23.13 1.73
N VAL A 226 -13.36 -24.42 1.40
CA VAL A 226 -12.22 -25.28 1.06
C VAL A 226 -12.04 -25.47 -0.44
N ASN A 227 -12.92 -24.87 -1.26
CA ASN A 227 -12.78 -24.91 -2.71
C ASN A 227 -11.75 -23.86 -3.17
N PRO A 228 -10.65 -24.26 -3.83
CA PRO A 228 -9.66 -23.33 -4.28
C PRO A 228 -10.10 -22.43 -5.45
N ILE A 229 -11.15 -22.83 -6.21
CA ILE A 229 -11.63 -22.04 -7.34
C ILE A 229 -12.81 -21.18 -6.89
N PRO A 230 -12.75 -19.83 -7.08
CA PRO A 230 -13.87 -18.96 -6.76
C PRO A 230 -15.13 -19.34 -7.55
N ALA A 231 -16.28 -19.34 -6.87
CA ALA A 231 -17.56 -19.58 -7.53
C ALA A 231 -18.04 -18.37 -8.35
N ASN A 232 -18.91 -18.60 -9.34
CA ASN A 232 -19.64 -17.57 -10.07
C ASN A 232 -18.79 -16.53 -10.82
N LEU A 233 -17.65 -16.94 -11.39
CA LEU A 233 -16.82 -16.08 -12.20
C LEU A 233 -17.44 -15.83 -13.58
N GLN A 234 -18.02 -14.65 -13.80
CA GLN A 234 -18.73 -14.26 -15.01
C GLN A 234 -17.90 -14.42 -16.30
N PHE A 235 -16.60 -14.17 -16.23
CA PHE A 235 -15.66 -14.21 -17.36
C PHE A 235 -14.65 -15.35 -17.25
N GLY A 236 -14.87 -16.30 -16.32
CA GLY A 236 -13.99 -17.43 -16.07
C GLY A 236 -12.72 -17.12 -15.29
N PHE A 237 -12.07 -18.19 -14.84
CA PHE A 237 -10.92 -18.12 -13.92
C PHE A 237 -9.69 -17.42 -14.54
N GLY A 238 -9.43 -17.59 -15.83
CA GLY A 238 -8.27 -17.01 -16.49
C GLY A 238 -8.28 -15.47 -16.47
N LEU A 239 -9.42 -14.84 -16.80
CA LEU A 239 -9.56 -13.38 -16.76
C LEU A 239 -9.60 -12.85 -15.32
N PHE A 240 -10.17 -13.58 -14.39
CA PHE A 240 -10.11 -13.27 -12.97
C PHE A 240 -8.65 -13.20 -12.49
N LEU A 241 -7.85 -14.25 -12.73
CA LEU A 241 -6.45 -14.29 -12.33
C LEU A 241 -5.62 -13.21 -13.04
N LEU A 242 -5.84 -12.98 -14.34
CA LEU A 242 -5.19 -11.93 -15.10
C LEU A 242 -5.49 -10.54 -14.52
N SER A 243 -6.72 -10.29 -14.10
CA SER A 243 -7.09 -9.00 -13.51
C SER A 243 -6.33 -8.74 -12.21
N TRP A 244 -6.16 -9.76 -11.35
CA TRP A 244 -5.37 -9.64 -10.12
C TRP A 244 -3.87 -9.54 -10.38
N LEU A 245 -3.36 -10.18 -11.44
CA LEU A 245 -1.97 -10.01 -11.87
C LEU A 245 -1.74 -8.56 -12.32
N VAL A 246 -2.63 -8.00 -13.11
CA VAL A 246 -2.53 -6.59 -13.53
C VAL A 246 -2.77 -5.64 -12.34
N ALA A 247 -3.60 -6.01 -11.37
CA ALA A 247 -3.76 -5.28 -10.12
C ALA A 247 -2.43 -5.17 -9.35
N GLY A 248 -1.70 -6.28 -9.24
CA GLY A 248 -0.36 -6.29 -8.65
C GLY A 248 0.64 -5.48 -9.46
N PHE A 249 0.65 -5.62 -10.79
CA PHE A 249 1.48 -4.80 -11.66
C PHE A 249 1.12 -3.30 -11.57
N GLY A 250 -0.10 -2.96 -11.17
CA GLY A 250 -0.55 -1.58 -10.87
C GLY A 250 0.27 -0.88 -9.78
N VAL A 251 1.13 -1.62 -9.05
CA VAL A 251 2.14 -1.07 -8.13
C VAL A 251 3.00 0.01 -8.80
N VAL A 252 3.26 -0.10 -10.10
CA VAL A 252 4.03 0.89 -10.86
C VAL A 252 3.38 2.27 -10.86
N GLY A 253 2.08 2.35 -10.66
CA GLY A 253 1.34 3.60 -10.49
C GLY A 253 1.29 4.11 -9.04
N GLN A 254 1.96 3.48 -8.09
CA GLN A 254 1.93 3.81 -6.66
C GLN A 254 3.17 4.61 -6.23
N PRO A 255 3.15 5.96 -6.19
CA PRO A 255 4.33 6.77 -5.93
C PRO A 255 5.04 6.41 -4.62
N HIS A 256 4.28 6.11 -3.56
CA HIS A 256 4.79 5.77 -2.23
C HIS A 256 5.57 4.44 -2.20
N ILE A 257 5.28 3.50 -3.10
CA ILE A 257 6.04 2.25 -3.25
C ILE A 257 7.21 2.47 -4.22
N MET A 258 6.97 3.15 -5.34
CA MET A 258 7.99 3.41 -6.35
C MET A 258 9.19 4.19 -5.79
N VAL A 259 8.98 5.10 -4.86
CA VAL A 259 10.06 5.85 -4.22
C VAL A 259 11.05 4.94 -3.47
N ARG A 260 10.62 3.74 -2.99
CA ARG A 260 11.53 2.77 -2.36
C ARG A 260 12.59 2.24 -3.34
N ALA A 261 12.25 2.09 -4.61
CA ALA A 261 13.25 1.78 -5.63
C ALA A 261 14.23 2.95 -5.85
N MET A 262 13.72 4.20 -5.81
CA MET A 262 14.53 5.40 -6.06
C MET A 262 15.55 5.69 -4.95
N VAL A 263 15.30 5.31 -3.69
CA VAL A 263 16.20 5.56 -2.55
C VAL A 263 17.36 4.58 -2.43
N LEU A 264 17.31 3.44 -3.16
CA LEU A 264 18.32 2.39 -3.08
C LEU A 264 19.71 2.92 -3.43
N ASP A 265 20.72 2.49 -2.68
CA ASP A 265 22.11 2.91 -2.82
C ASP A 265 22.69 2.65 -4.21
N SER A 266 22.36 1.51 -4.82
CA SER A 266 22.83 1.15 -6.15
C SER A 266 21.79 0.33 -6.93
N PRO A 267 21.61 0.58 -8.25
CA PRO A 267 20.79 -0.28 -9.10
C PRO A 267 21.23 -1.75 -9.12
N LYS A 268 22.52 -2.03 -8.85
CA LYS A 268 23.07 -3.39 -8.77
C LYS A 268 22.47 -4.19 -7.61
N ASN A 269 22.05 -3.51 -6.56
CA ASN A 269 21.45 -4.11 -5.35
C ASN A 269 19.96 -4.40 -5.50
N MET A 270 19.33 -4.02 -6.63
CA MET A 270 17.90 -4.20 -6.85
C MET A 270 17.44 -5.66 -6.73
N ALA A 271 18.24 -6.61 -7.21
CA ALA A 271 17.91 -8.04 -7.12
C ALA A 271 17.86 -8.54 -5.67
N LEU A 272 18.80 -8.09 -4.81
CA LEU A 272 18.80 -8.44 -3.39
C LEU A 272 17.58 -7.83 -2.70
N THR A 273 17.30 -6.55 -2.92
CA THR A 273 16.12 -5.84 -2.38
C THR A 273 14.83 -6.55 -2.75
N ARG A 274 14.65 -6.89 -4.04
CA ARG A 274 13.50 -7.65 -4.53
C ARG A 274 13.34 -9.00 -3.84
N ASN A 275 14.44 -9.76 -3.67
CA ASN A 275 14.37 -11.09 -3.08
C ASN A 275 14.00 -11.03 -1.59
N ILE A 276 14.52 -10.04 -0.84
CA ILE A 276 14.12 -9.78 0.55
C ILE A 276 12.61 -9.48 0.59
N TYR A 277 12.16 -8.55 -0.22
CA TYR A 277 10.74 -8.19 -0.35
C TYR A 277 9.88 -9.42 -0.66
N ALA A 278 10.23 -10.21 -1.68
CA ALA A 278 9.45 -11.34 -2.15
C ALA A 278 9.31 -12.45 -1.10
N ILE A 279 10.40 -12.78 -0.39
CA ILE A 279 10.39 -13.79 0.67
C ILE A 279 9.42 -13.35 1.80
N LEU A 280 9.53 -12.10 2.24
CA LEU A 280 8.65 -11.58 3.29
C LEU A 280 7.20 -11.53 2.83
N TYR A 281 6.95 -11.11 1.58
CA TYR A 281 5.61 -11.09 0.99
C TYR A 281 4.94 -12.46 1.04
N VAL A 282 5.62 -13.51 0.54
CA VAL A 282 5.06 -14.86 0.47
C VAL A 282 4.77 -15.41 1.86
N ILE A 283 5.71 -15.28 2.80
CA ILE A 283 5.53 -15.78 4.17
C ILE A 283 4.36 -15.06 4.86
N PHE A 284 4.32 -13.75 4.76
CA PHE A 284 3.28 -12.95 5.41
C PHE A 284 1.89 -13.20 4.83
N SER A 285 1.78 -13.26 3.50
CA SER A 285 0.49 -13.53 2.82
C SER A 285 -0.04 -14.93 3.13
N ALA A 286 0.84 -15.94 3.15
CA ALA A 286 0.45 -17.30 3.55
C ALA A 286 -0.02 -17.34 5.01
N ALA A 287 0.66 -16.62 5.90
CA ALA A 287 0.26 -16.52 7.29
C ALA A 287 -1.08 -15.79 7.46
N ALA A 288 -1.32 -14.71 6.72
CA ALA A 288 -2.58 -13.96 6.75
C ALA A 288 -3.78 -14.81 6.29
N ILE A 289 -3.62 -15.62 5.22
CA ILE A 289 -4.63 -16.59 4.78
C ILE A 289 -4.91 -17.60 5.90
N GLY A 290 -3.88 -18.21 6.49
CA GLY A 290 -4.03 -19.19 7.55
C GLY A 290 -4.73 -18.62 8.79
N VAL A 291 -4.38 -17.38 9.19
CA VAL A 291 -5.05 -16.67 10.28
C VAL A 291 -6.53 -16.44 9.98
N ALA A 292 -6.87 -16.05 8.75
CA ALA A 292 -8.25 -15.80 8.35
C ALA A 292 -9.10 -17.09 8.33
N LEU A 293 -8.54 -18.19 7.82
CA LEU A 293 -9.20 -19.49 7.81
C LEU A 293 -9.41 -20.03 9.22
N ALA A 294 -8.41 -19.90 10.10
CA ALA A 294 -8.55 -20.28 11.50
C ALA A 294 -9.60 -19.39 12.22
N ALA A 295 -9.63 -18.08 11.92
CA ALA A 295 -10.65 -17.18 12.47
C ALA A 295 -12.08 -17.61 12.06
N ARG A 296 -12.26 -18.10 10.83
CA ARG A 296 -13.57 -18.63 10.37
C ARG A 296 -14.05 -19.81 11.19
N VAL A 297 -13.13 -20.67 11.66
CA VAL A 297 -13.41 -21.81 12.55
C VAL A 297 -13.67 -21.35 13.97
N LEU A 298 -12.83 -20.48 14.51
CA LEU A 298 -12.82 -20.11 15.93
C LEU A 298 -13.85 -19.05 16.30
N ILE A 299 -14.24 -18.20 15.36
CA ILE A 299 -15.17 -17.07 15.58
C ILE A 299 -16.19 -17.04 14.43
N PRO A 300 -17.08 -18.04 14.28
CA PRO A 300 -18.00 -18.14 13.15
C PRO A 300 -19.06 -17.01 13.13
N ASP A 301 -19.37 -16.41 14.28
CA ASP A 301 -20.46 -15.44 14.43
C ASP A 301 -20.20 -14.09 13.77
N LEU A 302 -18.94 -13.77 13.43
CA LEU A 302 -18.60 -12.53 12.71
C LEU A 302 -19.25 -12.46 11.32
N MET A 303 -19.67 -13.60 10.74
CA MET A 303 -20.36 -13.60 9.45
C MET A 303 -21.79 -13.05 9.57
N ASN A 304 -22.47 -13.32 10.66
CA ASN A 304 -23.91 -13.05 10.83
C ASN A 304 -24.19 -11.75 11.55
N ASN A 305 -23.39 -11.41 12.56
CA ASN A 305 -23.68 -10.31 13.51
C ASN A 305 -22.50 -9.34 13.69
N GLY A 306 -21.44 -9.44 12.88
CA GLY A 306 -20.22 -8.67 13.07
C GLY A 306 -19.64 -8.10 11.77
N ASP A 307 -18.46 -7.51 11.91
CA ASP A 307 -17.63 -7.02 10.82
C ASP A 307 -16.48 -8.01 10.60
N PRO A 308 -16.43 -8.77 9.48
CA PRO A 308 -15.34 -9.70 9.18
C PRO A 308 -13.94 -9.04 9.18
N GLU A 309 -13.86 -7.74 8.97
CA GLU A 309 -12.59 -6.99 9.08
C GLU A 309 -12.04 -6.97 10.53
N LEU A 310 -12.86 -7.31 11.52
CA LEU A 310 -12.43 -7.43 12.92
C LEU A 310 -11.94 -8.84 13.30
N ALA A 311 -11.89 -9.79 12.36
CA ALA A 311 -11.51 -11.18 12.62
C ALA A 311 -10.16 -11.29 13.34
N LEU A 312 -9.13 -10.59 12.85
CA LEU A 312 -7.80 -10.65 13.45
C LEU A 312 -7.75 -10.07 14.88
N PRO A 313 -8.19 -8.83 15.14
CA PRO A 313 -8.12 -8.28 16.49
C PRO A 313 -9.01 -9.04 17.48
N GLN A 314 -10.18 -9.52 17.07
CA GLN A 314 -11.04 -10.30 17.96
C GLN A 314 -10.44 -11.68 18.28
N MET A 315 -9.85 -12.36 17.29
CA MET A 315 -9.15 -13.62 17.53
C MET A 315 -7.96 -13.43 18.48
N ALA A 316 -7.21 -12.35 18.32
CA ALA A 316 -6.11 -12.03 19.24
C ALA A 316 -6.60 -11.87 20.68
N ILE A 317 -7.69 -11.13 20.90
CA ILE A 317 -8.29 -10.93 22.23
C ILE A 317 -8.78 -12.26 22.84
N GLN A 318 -9.34 -13.13 22.02
CA GLN A 318 -9.90 -14.42 22.48
C GLN A 318 -8.82 -15.46 22.81
N LEU A 319 -7.74 -15.50 22.04
CA LEU A 319 -6.74 -16.56 22.14
C LEU A 319 -5.50 -16.20 22.98
N LEU A 320 -5.20 -14.91 23.14
CA LEU A 320 -3.91 -14.50 23.66
C LEU A 320 -4.00 -13.85 25.03
N PRO A 321 -2.98 -14.04 25.90
CA PRO A 321 -2.80 -13.20 27.07
C PRO A 321 -2.65 -11.72 26.70
N ALA A 322 -3.08 -10.82 27.58
CA ALA A 322 -3.15 -9.38 27.35
C ALA A 322 -1.86 -8.75 26.77
N ALA A 323 -0.69 -9.20 27.23
CA ALA A 323 0.60 -8.72 26.74
C ALA A 323 0.76 -8.98 25.21
N TRP A 324 0.41 -10.18 24.77
CA TRP A 324 0.52 -10.57 23.36
C TRP A 324 -0.55 -9.91 22.49
N VAL A 325 -1.74 -9.63 23.02
CA VAL A 325 -2.73 -8.78 22.33
C VAL A 325 -2.14 -7.41 22.03
N GLY A 326 -1.38 -6.83 22.98
CA GLY A 326 -0.66 -5.56 22.76
C GLY A 326 0.39 -5.65 21.64
N VAL A 327 1.09 -6.79 21.51
CA VAL A 327 2.05 -7.04 20.41
C VAL A 327 1.34 -7.16 19.07
N ILE A 328 0.22 -7.90 18.99
CA ILE A 328 -0.59 -8.01 17.75
C ILE A 328 -1.09 -6.63 17.33
N LEU A 329 -1.60 -5.85 18.28
CA LEU A 329 -2.07 -4.48 18.00
C LEU A 329 -0.92 -3.59 17.48
N ALA A 330 0.29 -3.74 18.04
CA ALA A 330 1.48 -3.03 17.55
C ALA A 330 1.83 -3.46 16.11
N GLY A 331 1.73 -4.75 15.78
CA GLY A 331 1.94 -5.27 14.42
C GLY A 331 0.93 -4.69 13.41
N LEU A 332 -0.36 -4.70 13.77
CA LEU A 332 -1.41 -4.10 12.95
C LEU A 332 -1.19 -2.59 12.77
N PHE A 333 -0.87 -1.90 13.85
CA PHE A 333 -0.61 -0.45 13.81
C PHE A 333 0.66 -0.12 13.03
N SER A 334 1.67 -1.00 13.04
CA SER A 334 2.86 -0.91 12.18
C SER A 334 2.50 -0.88 10.71
N ALA A 335 1.62 -1.80 10.26
CA ALA A 335 1.16 -1.85 8.88
C ALA A 335 0.39 -0.58 8.46
N VAL A 336 -0.44 -0.05 9.36
CA VAL A 336 -1.17 1.20 9.14
C VAL A 336 -0.22 2.37 9.01
N VAL A 337 0.70 2.54 9.95
CA VAL A 337 1.57 3.73 10.03
C VAL A 337 2.62 3.72 8.94
N SER A 338 3.29 2.59 8.66
CA SER A 338 4.31 2.48 7.60
C SER A 338 3.77 2.81 6.21
N THR A 339 2.50 2.46 5.96
CA THR A 339 1.86 2.80 4.69
C THR A 339 1.39 4.25 4.67
N ALA A 340 0.74 4.72 5.73
CA ALA A 340 0.21 6.09 5.81
C ALA A 340 1.32 7.15 5.74
N ASP A 341 2.44 6.95 6.43
CA ASP A 341 3.55 7.90 6.42
C ASP A 341 4.17 8.02 5.02
N SER A 342 4.33 6.89 4.34
CA SER A 342 4.85 6.81 2.98
C SER A 342 3.95 7.50 1.96
N GLN A 343 2.64 7.33 2.13
CA GLN A 343 1.63 7.98 1.29
C GLN A 343 1.60 9.49 1.52
N ILE A 344 1.64 9.92 2.77
CA ILE A 344 1.67 11.35 3.13
C ILE A 344 2.96 12.01 2.63
N LEU A 345 4.13 11.36 2.76
CA LEU A 345 5.38 11.88 2.23
C LEU A 345 5.34 12.01 0.71
N SER A 346 4.77 11.04 0.00
CA SER A 346 4.63 11.10 -1.47
C SER A 346 3.67 12.19 -1.92
N CYS A 347 2.54 12.38 -1.25
CA CYS A 347 1.63 13.50 -1.49
C CYS A 347 2.30 14.85 -1.19
N SER A 348 3.10 14.91 -0.13
CA SER A 348 3.84 16.13 0.26
C SER A 348 4.92 16.49 -0.76
N ALA A 349 5.61 15.48 -1.30
CA ALA A 349 6.57 15.64 -2.39
C ALA A 349 5.87 16.18 -3.65
N ALA A 350 4.75 15.56 -4.05
CA ALA A 350 3.95 16.01 -5.18
C ALA A 350 3.47 17.47 -5.01
N LEU A 351 2.99 17.82 -3.82
CA LEU A 351 2.55 19.20 -3.51
C LEU A 351 3.70 20.19 -3.60
N SER A 352 4.83 19.92 -2.94
CA SER A 352 5.92 20.85 -2.79
C SER A 352 6.85 20.96 -4.00
N GLN A 353 6.97 19.87 -4.81
CA GLN A 353 7.92 19.80 -5.93
C GLN A 353 7.22 19.90 -7.28
N ASP A 354 6.07 19.27 -7.45
CA ASP A 354 5.43 19.12 -8.76
C ASP A 354 4.38 20.20 -9.01
N ILE A 355 3.65 20.67 -7.97
CA ILE A 355 2.69 21.79 -8.10
C ILE A 355 3.38 23.14 -7.98
N PHE A 356 4.36 23.27 -7.08
CA PHE A 356 5.08 24.51 -6.84
C PHE A 356 6.58 24.40 -7.18
N PRO A 357 6.98 24.16 -8.44
CA PRO A 357 8.36 23.89 -8.81
C PRO A 357 9.32 25.06 -8.54
N GLN A 358 8.81 26.31 -8.42
CA GLN A 358 9.63 27.48 -8.06
C GLN A 358 10.20 27.38 -6.64
N THR A 359 9.59 26.56 -5.80
CA THR A 359 9.97 26.35 -4.40
C THR A 359 10.49 24.93 -4.14
N ALA A 360 10.74 24.16 -5.19
CA ALA A 360 11.12 22.75 -5.14
C ALA A 360 12.31 22.46 -4.21
N HIS A 361 13.28 23.35 -4.08
CA HIS A 361 14.46 23.15 -3.24
C HIS A 361 14.28 23.65 -1.79
N SER A 362 13.07 24.06 -1.39
CA SER A 362 12.80 24.54 -0.04
C SER A 362 12.48 23.40 0.93
N TYR A 363 13.46 22.98 1.72
CA TYR A 363 13.29 22.01 2.80
C TYR A 363 12.16 22.38 3.78
N LYS A 364 12.03 23.69 4.12
CA LYS A 364 10.96 24.17 5.00
C LYS A 364 9.57 23.97 4.38
N LEU A 365 9.45 24.25 3.08
CA LEU A 365 8.17 24.07 2.38
C LEU A 365 7.78 22.58 2.25
N ALA A 366 8.74 21.70 2.00
CA ALA A 366 8.48 20.27 1.99
C ALA A 366 7.92 19.78 3.33
N LYS A 367 8.46 20.25 4.45
CA LYS A 367 7.93 19.96 5.80
C LYS A 367 6.54 20.54 6.03
N PHE A 368 6.30 21.78 5.59
CA PHE A 368 4.98 22.41 5.71
C PHE A 368 3.94 21.68 4.85
N ALA A 369 4.31 21.25 3.64
CA ALA A 369 3.47 20.43 2.79
C ALA A 369 3.07 19.12 3.49
N THR A 370 4.00 18.46 4.22
CA THR A 370 3.70 17.25 4.98
C THR A 370 2.63 17.49 6.05
N LEU A 371 2.71 18.59 6.78
CA LEU A 371 1.71 18.94 7.78
C LEU A 371 0.35 19.24 7.13
N THR A 372 0.34 20.00 6.04
CA THR A 372 -0.88 20.35 5.29
C THR A 372 -1.57 19.10 4.76
N VAL A 373 -0.82 18.20 4.11
CA VAL A 373 -1.36 16.93 3.59
C VAL A 373 -1.91 16.08 4.73
N THR A 374 -1.22 16.00 5.87
CA THR A 374 -1.73 15.21 7.01
C THR A 374 -3.05 15.76 7.55
N ILE A 375 -3.20 17.08 7.63
CA ILE A 375 -4.48 17.70 8.05
C ILE A 375 -5.61 17.36 7.06
N ILE A 376 -5.34 17.42 5.75
CA ILE A 376 -6.32 17.07 4.72
C ILE A 376 -6.69 15.58 4.83
N VAL A 377 -5.72 14.69 4.95
CA VAL A 377 -5.92 13.24 5.10
C VAL A 377 -6.73 12.93 6.37
N LEU A 378 -6.42 13.61 7.49
CA LEU A 378 -7.17 13.48 8.74
C LEU A 378 -8.63 13.93 8.57
N ALA A 379 -8.86 15.07 7.92
CA ALA A 379 -10.21 15.57 7.65
C ALA A 379 -11.02 14.57 6.80
N ILE A 380 -10.41 14.01 5.74
CA ILE A 380 -11.02 12.96 4.93
C ILE A 380 -11.35 11.74 5.79
N ALA A 381 -10.42 11.26 6.61
CA ALA A 381 -10.63 10.08 7.46
C ALA A 381 -11.77 10.26 8.48
N LEU A 382 -11.90 11.46 9.05
CA LEU A 382 -12.96 11.76 10.03
C LEU A 382 -14.35 11.95 9.40
N THR A 383 -14.44 12.33 8.14
CA THR A 383 -15.68 12.61 7.42
C THR A 383 -16.14 11.48 6.51
N SER A 384 -15.25 10.55 6.15
CA SER A 384 -15.57 9.43 5.26
C SER A 384 -16.44 8.37 5.92
N ASN A 385 -17.24 7.68 5.10
CA ASN A 385 -17.86 6.40 5.49
C ASN A 385 -16.75 5.41 5.84
N LYS A 386 -16.90 4.68 6.94
CA LYS A 386 -15.87 3.81 7.54
C LYS A 386 -15.54 2.55 6.71
N ASN A 387 -15.84 2.54 5.41
CA ASN A 387 -15.50 1.45 4.50
C ASN A 387 -14.10 1.68 3.92
N MET A 388 -13.11 1.17 4.64
CA MET A 388 -11.70 1.28 4.28
C MET A 388 -11.36 0.53 2.98
N PHE A 389 -11.93 -0.66 2.80
CA PHE A 389 -11.60 -1.50 1.64
C PHE A 389 -11.97 -0.82 0.33
N ALA A 390 -13.21 -0.37 0.20
CA ALA A 390 -13.68 0.28 -1.02
C ALA A 390 -12.86 1.55 -1.36
N LEU A 391 -12.53 2.36 -0.34
CA LEU A 391 -11.74 3.57 -0.53
C LEU A 391 -10.30 3.26 -0.98
N GLY A 392 -9.65 2.29 -0.34
CA GLY A 392 -8.28 1.88 -0.66
C GLY A 392 -8.17 1.20 -2.01
N VAL A 393 -9.07 0.25 -2.32
CA VAL A 393 -9.08 -0.50 -3.58
C VAL A 393 -9.32 0.42 -4.78
N PHE A 394 -10.29 1.35 -4.69
CA PHE A 394 -10.53 2.30 -5.76
C PHE A 394 -9.35 3.28 -5.94
N ALA A 395 -8.76 3.78 -4.86
CA ALA A 395 -7.59 4.64 -4.93
C ALA A 395 -6.39 3.92 -5.59
N TRP A 396 -6.17 2.64 -5.24
CA TRP A 396 -5.15 1.81 -5.88
C TRP A 396 -5.38 1.71 -7.39
N SER A 397 -6.63 1.44 -7.80
CA SER A 397 -6.96 1.26 -9.21
C SER A 397 -6.80 2.56 -10.01
N ALA A 398 -7.21 3.69 -9.46
CA ALA A 398 -7.07 4.99 -10.09
C ALA A 398 -5.60 5.38 -10.30
N LEU A 399 -4.76 5.17 -9.28
CA LEU A 399 -3.32 5.39 -9.37
C LEU A 399 -2.65 4.44 -10.37
N GLY A 400 -2.93 3.13 -10.28
CA GLY A 400 -2.39 2.11 -11.19
C GLY A 400 -2.75 2.38 -12.65
N SER A 401 -4.02 2.71 -12.92
CA SER A 401 -4.53 3.00 -14.26
C SER A 401 -4.04 4.34 -14.81
N GLY A 402 -3.94 5.36 -13.94
CA GLY A 402 -3.54 6.70 -14.36
C GLY A 402 -2.02 6.86 -14.51
N LEU A 403 -1.27 6.49 -13.49
CA LEU A 403 0.18 6.72 -13.46
C LEU A 403 1.00 5.53 -14.01
N GLY A 404 0.49 4.30 -13.91
CA GLY A 404 1.22 3.09 -14.27
C GLY A 404 1.69 3.07 -15.73
N PRO A 405 0.80 3.17 -16.73
CA PRO A 405 1.20 3.08 -18.13
C PRO A 405 2.22 4.13 -18.55
N ILE A 406 2.04 5.38 -18.10
CA ILE A 406 2.97 6.46 -18.43
C ILE A 406 4.33 6.26 -17.75
N LEU A 407 4.38 5.76 -16.51
CA LEU A 407 5.63 5.47 -15.81
C LEU A 407 6.41 4.35 -16.51
N VAL A 408 5.73 3.26 -16.88
CA VAL A 408 6.35 2.16 -17.63
C VAL A 408 7.01 2.68 -18.90
N LEU A 409 6.30 3.45 -19.70
CA LEU A 409 6.85 4.01 -20.93
C LEU A 409 8.01 4.98 -20.68
N ARG A 410 7.96 5.79 -19.63
CA ARG A 410 9.03 6.75 -19.29
C ARG A 410 10.31 6.07 -18.83
N VAL A 411 10.24 5.04 -17.98
CA VAL A 411 11.45 4.30 -17.56
C VAL A 411 12.10 3.56 -18.71
N TRP A 412 11.32 3.20 -19.74
CA TRP A 412 11.83 2.62 -21.00
C TRP A 412 12.16 3.69 -22.06
N LYS A 413 12.24 4.98 -21.64
CA LYS A 413 12.66 6.12 -22.47
C LYS A 413 11.81 6.30 -23.75
N CYS A 414 10.54 5.84 -23.74
CA CYS A 414 9.61 6.05 -24.84
C CYS A 414 9.22 7.53 -24.95
N PRO A 415 9.18 8.10 -26.18
CA PRO A 415 8.80 9.50 -26.39
C PRO A 415 7.29 9.70 -26.20
N ILE A 416 6.89 10.53 -25.25
CA ILE A 416 5.49 10.85 -24.96
C ILE A 416 5.31 12.37 -25.04
N SER A 417 4.33 12.83 -25.84
CA SER A 417 3.98 14.25 -25.85
C SER A 417 3.14 14.63 -24.65
N PRO A 418 3.11 15.91 -24.23
CA PRO A 418 2.31 16.34 -23.08
C PRO A 418 0.82 15.96 -23.19
N VAL A 419 0.23 16.17 -24.36
CA VAL A 419 -1.19 15.85 -24.60
C VAL A 419 -1.44 14.35 -24.43
N VAL A 420 -0.61 13.51 -25.06
CA VAL A 420 -0.74 12.05 -24.97
C VAL A 420 -0.59 11.59 -23.52
N GLY A 421 0.42 12.10 -22.79
CA GLY A 421 0.64 11.73 -21.39
C GLY A 421 -0.55 12.09 -20.49
N VAL A 422 -1.09 13.29 -20.62
CA VAL A 422 -2.29 13.72 -19.87
C VAL A 422 -3.52 12.88 -20.26
N THR A 423 -3.71 12.62 -21.55
CA THR A 423 -4.84 11.79 -22.03
C THR A 423 -4.72 10.34 -21.51
N MET A 424 -3.52 9.77 -21.46
CA MET A 424 -3.30 8.44 -20.87
C MET A 424 -3.70 8.40 -19.40
N MET A 425 -3.24 9.39 -18.61
CA MET A 425 -3.53 9.45 -17.17
C MET A 425 -5.03 9.58 -16.91
N ILE A 426 -5.68 10.54 -17.54
CA ILE A 426 -7.11 10.79 -17.34
C ILE A 426 -7.96 9.66 -17.95
N GLY A 427 -7.65 9.21 -19.15
CA GLY A 427 -8.36 8.13 -19.83
C GLY A 427 -8.32 6.81 -19.07
N GLY A 428 -7.14 6.45 -18.51
CA GLY A 428 -7.01 5.26 -17.68
C GLY A 428 -7.91 5.31 -16.43
N ILE A 429 -7.91 6.45 -15.72
CA ILE A 429 -8.76 6.64 -14.53
C ILE A 429 -10.24 6.62 -14.90
N VAL A 430 -10.64 7.31 -15.97
CA VAL A 430 -12.04 7.37 -16.40
C VAL A 430 -12.55 5.97 -16.77
N ILE A 431 -11.78 5.19 -17.51
CA ILE A 431 -12.17 3.81 -17.86
C ILE A 431 -12.28 2.93 -16.60
N ALA A 432 -11.35 3.03 -15.66
CA ALA A 432 -11.44 2.31 -14.39
C ALA A 432 -12.69 2.71 -13.59
N ALA A 433 -12.99 4.01 -13.51
CA ALA A 433 -14.17 4.52 -12.81
C ALA A 433 -15.48 4.07 -13.47
N VAL A 434 -15.57 4.14 -14.80
CA VAL A 434 -16.75 3.66 -15.56
C VAL A 434 -16.93 2.15 -15.36
N TRP A 435 -15.84 1.38 -15.40
CA TRP A 435 -15.87 -0.06 -15.18
C TRP A 435 -16.42 -0.42 -13.80
N ASN A 436 -15.96 0.29 -12.76
CA ASN A 436 -16.40 0.09 -11.40
C ASN A 436 -17.82 0.62 -11.15
N ALA A 437 -18.04 1.92 -11.35
CA ALA A 437 -19.24 2.62 -10.88
C ALA A 437 -20.43 2.51 -11.83
N VAL A 438 -20.20 2.40 -13.16
CA VAL A 438 -21.29 2.37 -14.14
C VAL A 438 -21.59 0.95 -14.58
N LEU A 439 -20.57 0.16 -14.91
CA LEU A 439 -20.75 -1.22 -15.39
C LEU A 439 -20.87 -2.24 -14.26
N GLY A 440 -20.37 -1.94 -13.04
CA GLY A 440 -20.44 -2.82 -11.89
C GLY A 440 -19.66 -4.13 -12.07
N LEU A 441 -18.62 -4.15 -12.94
CA LEU A 441 -17.91 -5.38 -13.33
C LEU A 441 -16.66 -5.67 -12.47
N SER A 442 -16.31 -4.83 -11.50
CA SER A 442 -15.10 -4.96 -10.68
C SER A 442 -15.04 -6.25 -9.84
N GLY A 443 -16.19 -6.83 -9.49
CA GLY A 443 -16.25 -8.13 -8.82
C GLY A 443 -15.80 -9.31 -9.68
N SER A 444 -15.87 -9.18 -11.01
CA SER A 444 -15.48 -10.22 -11.97
C SER A 444 -14.11 -9.98 -12.59
N ILE A 445 -13.81 -8.73 -12.94
CA ILE A 445 -12.53 -8.26 -13.47
C ILE A 445 -12.19 -6.95 -12.78
N TYR A 446 -11.12 -6.92 -12.02
CA TYR A 446 -10.71 -5.74 -11.29
C TYR A 446 -10.34 -4.59 -12.24
N GLU A 447 -10.85 -3.39 -11.97
CA GLU A 447 -10.85 -2.23 -12.87
C GLU A 447 -9.47 -1.70 -13.28
N VAL A 448 -8.39 -2.08 -12.60
CA VAL A 448 -7.02 -1.76 -13.02
C VAL A 448 -6.71 -2.32 -14.40
N LEU A 449 -7.21 -3.53 -14.71
CA LEU A 449 -6.95 -4.16 -16.01
C LEU A 449 -7.48 -3.31 -17.19
N PRO A 450 -8.77 -2.99 -17.30
CA PRO A 450 -9.26 -2.14 -18.40
C PRO A 450 -8.67 -0.73 -18.35
N GLY A 451 -8.42 -0.16 -17.18
CA GLY A 451 -7.81 1.17 -17.03
C GLY A 451 -6.38 1.24 -17.57
N MET A 452 -5.52 0.28 -17.23
CA MET A 452 -4.15 0.22 -17.76
C MET A 452 -4.12 -0.08 -19.26
N ILE A 453 -4.98 -0.98 -19.75
CA ILE A 453 -5.12 -1.25 -21.19
C ILE A 453 -5.49 0.03 -21.92
N ALA A 454 -6.44 0.83 -21.42
CA ALA A 454 -6.82 2.09 -22.02
C ALA A 454 -5.62 3.07 -22.13
N GLY A 455 -4.83 3.19 -21.06
CA GLY A 455 -3.62 4.00 -21.06
C GLY A 455 -2.62 3.58 -22.17
N PHE A 456 -2.33 2.30 -22.29
CA PHE A 456 -1.44 1.78 -23.34
C PHE A 456 -2.03 1.91 -24.75
N LEU A 457 -3.33 1.70 -24.90
CA LEU A 457 -4.01 1.87 -26.20
C LEU A 457 -3.96 3.33 -26.68
N ILE A 458 -4.18 4.31 -25.78
CA ILE A 458 -4.05 5.74 -26.12
C ILE A 458 -2.64 6.04 -26.65
N TYR A 459 -1.60 5.51 -26.01
CA TYR A 459 -0.23 5.65 -26.51
C TYR A 459 -0.05 4.99 -27.87
N GLY A 460 -0.48 3.73 -28.04
CA GLY A 460 -0.40 3.00 -29.30
C GLY A 460 -1.09 3.73 -30.45
N CYS A 461 -2.30 4.24 -30.22
CA CYS A 461 -3.01 5.07 -31.20
C CYS A 461 -2.21 6.34 -31.58
N SER A 462 -1.58 6.98 -30.59
CA SER A 462 -0.77 8.19 -30.86
C SER A 462 0.43 7.95 -31.78
N LEU A 463 0.99 6.73 -31.78
CA LEU A 463 2.08 6.36 -32.68
C LEU A 463 1.61 6.27 -34.14
N LEU A 464 0.42 5.70 -34.36
CA LEU A 464 -0.18 5.59 -35.72
C LEU A 464 -0.43 6.96 -36.35
N PHE A 465 -0.80 7.97 -35.56
CA PHE A 465 -0.99 9.34 -36.08
C PHE A 465 0.34 10.03 -36.40
N ARG A 466 1.42 9.77 -35.61
CA ARG A 466 2.75 10.33 -35.85
C ARG A 466 3.40 9.80 -37.14
N GLU A 467 3.15 8.57 -37.51
CA GLU A 467 3.66 7.99 -38.77
C GLU A 467 2.99 8.62 -39.97
N LYS A 468 1.69 8.95 -39.86
CA LYS A 468 0.95 9.62 -40.95
C LYS A 468 1.36 11.08 -41.22
N GLU A 469 1.91 11.79 -40.21
CA GLU A 469 2.45 13.14 -40.38
C GLU A 469 3.85 13.17 -41.02
N LYS A 470 4.54 12.02 -41.03
CA LYS A 470 5.87 11.87 -41.63
C LYS A 470 5.88 11.26 -43.03
N ALA A 471 4.76 10.69 -43.46
CA ALA A 471 4.53 10.15 -44.82
C ALA A 471 3.79 11.18 -45.69
#